data_f8f099215c86f16af18db289363792dc
#
_entry.id   f8f099215c86f16af18db289363792dc
#
_cell.length_a   1.000
_cell.length_b   1.000
_cell.length_c   1.000
_cell.angle_alpha   90.00
_cell.angle_beta   90.00
_cell.angle_gamma   90.00
#
_symmetry.space_group_name_H-M   'P 1'
#
loop_
_entity.id
_entity.type
_entity.pdbx_description
1 polymer ?
#
loop_
_entity_poly.entity_id
_entity_poly.type
_entity_poly.pdbx_seq_one_letter_code
_entity_poly.pdbx_strand_id
1 'polypeptide(L)'
;MTFPYGGMENPNMTFLSPTLLTGDRSMVSVLAHEITHSWTGNLVTTVSWEHFWLNEGWTRFIEDKIKAVMEKDETYRKFLLNKEQKHLNDSLEEFERLQKPELTALVPNLTNRDPEDAFSTVPYEKGCMLLTYVESLVGGPEAFAPYIKNYVETFKDTPIRTKAWLEHLIKYFPAKADILKAQPWDQIFTSPGKSVVSIDLDNPLTNKCKKVVQKWIEASTAEDYDRIVAEYPDLKTWSQDLKIAILGTLREHELIWPEDKFEKLTGQFELRDTNNIELRTPWIRMGLKSGIDSSIEPALELVKTCGRMKFLRPVYVSLYENESSRQRAIDTFLSMKQYMSPISADWVAIDLKLKSEQA
;
A
#
# COMPACT_ATOMS: atom_id res chain seq x y z
N MET A 1 11.70 13.68 -12.56
CA MET A 1 10.86 13.42 -11.37
C MET A 1 9.38 13.70 -11.61
N THR A 2 8.91 13.35 -12.79
CA THR A 2 7.54 13.66 -13.20
C THR A 2 6.58 12.48 -12.97
N PHE A 3 7.08 11.24 -12.74
CA PHE A 3 6.23 10.05 -12.65
C PHE A 3 5.56 9.97 -11.27
N PRO A 4 4.20 10.08 -11.21
CA PRO A 4 3.47 10.25 -9.94
C PRO A 4 3.12 8.95 -9.21
N TYR A 5 3.36 7.79 -9.84
CA TYR A 5 2.97 6.47 -9.34
C TYR A 5 4.18 5.60 -8.95
N GLY A 6 3.94 4.37 -8.50
CA GLY A 6 4.98 3.37 -8.23
C GLY A 6 5.48 2.72 -9.51
N GLY A 7 4.54 2.26 -10.31
CA GLY A 7 4.73 1.70 -11.62
C GLY A 7 3.52 1.97 -12.52
N MET A 8 3.62 1.56 -13.75
CA MET A 8 2.54 1.51 -14.73
C MET A 8 2.89 0.43 -15.76
N GLU A 9 1.98 -0.49 -15.93
CA GLU A 9 2.11 -1.68 -16.76
C GLU A 9 1.96 -1.44 -18.25
N ASN A 10 2.41 -0.31 -18.79
CA ASN A 10 2.29 -0.03 -20.21
C ASN A 10 2.77 -1.23 -21.06
N PRO A 11 1.95 -1.76 -21.98
CA PRO A 11 2.34 -2.90 -22.78
C PRO A 11 3.67 -2.70 -23.48
N ASN A 12 4.55 -3.69 -23.40
CA ASN A 12 5.91 -3.71 -23.96
C ASN A 12 6.91 -2.72 -23.33
N MET A 13 6.48 -1.78 -22.48
CA MET A 13 7.36 -0.82 -21.82
C MET A 13 6.82 -0.42 -20.46
N THR A 14 6.94 -1.27 -19.46
CA THR A 14 6.57 -0.99 -18.07
C THR A 14 7.34 0.22 -17.55
N PHE A 15 6.62 1.19 -16.98
CA PHE A 15 7.21 2.35 -16.33
C PHE A 15 7.37 2.07 -14.84
N LEU A 16 8.51 2.46 -14.28
CA LEU A 16 8.83 2.29 -12.87
C LEU A 16 9.37 3.58 -12.27
N SER A 17 8.95 3.87 -11.05
CA SER A 17 9.49 5.01 -10.31
C SER A 17 10.94 4.77 -9.90
N PRO A 18 11.83 5.77 -10.00
CA PRO A 18 13.18 5.69 -9.44
C PRO A 18 13.22 5.40 -7.93
N THR A 19 12.12 5.66 -7.22
CA THR A 19 11.99 5.33 -5.78
C THR A 19 12.11 3.85 -5.47
N LEU A 20 12.00 2.98 -6.48
CA LEU A 20 12.19 1.53 -6.34
C LEU A 20 13.66 1.11 -6.30
N LEU A 21 14.58 2.00 -6.71
CA LEU A 21 16.02 1.73 -6.74
C LEU A 21 16.66 2.00 -5.37
N THR A 22 16.28 1.21 -4.39
CA THR A 22 16.75 1.34 -2.99
C THR A 22 18.17 0.81 -2.76
N GLY A 23 18.71 0.03 -3.71
CA GLY A 23 20.02 -0.62 -3.62
C GLY A 23 20.02 -1.97 -2.90
N ASP A 24 18.99 -2.26 -2.11
CA ASP A 24 18.85 -3.49 -1.30
C ASP A 24 17.80 -4.48 -1.84
N ARG A 25 17.18 -4.17 -2.99
CA ARG A 25 16.10 -4.97 -3.63
C ARG A 25 14.81 -5.08 -2.80
N SER A 26 14.63 -4.27 -1.77
CA SER A 26 13.43 -4.33 -0.90
C SER A 26 12.13 -3.98 -1.63
N MET A 27 12.21 -3.17 -2.71
CA MET A 27 11.04 -2.73 -3.47
C MET A 27 10.72 -3.60 -4.68
N VAL A 28 11.26 -4.82 -4.74
CA VAL A 28 11.05 -5.76 -5.87
C VAL A 28 9.59 -6.21 -6.00
N SER A 29 8.79 -6.09 -4.95
CA SER A 29 7.36 -6.40 -4.98
C SER A 29 6.62 -5.55 -6.03
N VAL A 30 6.93 -4.25 -6.13
CA VAL A 30 6.31 -3.39 -7.16
C VAL A 30 6.72 -3.84 -8.56
N LEU A 31 7.98 -4.27 -8.77
CA LEU A 31 8.40 -4.83 -10.04
C LEU A 31 7.63 -6.13 -10.37
N ALA A 32 7.44 -7.01 -9.37
CA ALA A 32 6.65 -8.23 -9.53
C ALA A 32 5.19 -7.91 -9.87
N HIS A 33 4.62 -6.86 -9.26
CA HIS A 33 3.29 -6.34 -9.56
C HIS A 33 3.17 -5.95 -11.05
N GLU A 34 4.02 -5.05 -11.51
CA GLU A 34 3.98 -4.56 -12.89
C GLU A 34 4.25 -5.67 -13.94
N ILE A 35 5.12 -6.64 -13.62
CA ILE A 35 5.32 -7.81 -14.49
C ILE A 35 4.06 -8.67 -14.55
N THR A 36 3.39 -8.88 -13.42
CA THR A 36 2.17 -9.68 -13.33
C THR A 36 1.04 -9.09 -14.17
N HIS A 37 0.97 -7.79 -14.26
CA HIS A 37 0.02 -7.10 -15.14
C HIS A 37 0.10 -7.52 -16.60
N SER A 38 1.22 -8.08 -17.07
CA SER A 38 1.31 -8.65 -18.40
C SER A 38 0.22 -9.71 -18.68
N TRP A 39 -0.25 -10.38 -17.62
CA TRP A 39 -1.36 -11.36 -17.67
C TRP A 39 -2.68 -10.79 -17.17
N THR A 40 -2.66 -10.16 -15.97
CA THR A 40 -3.85 -9.66 -15.27
C THR A 40 -3.90 -8.13 -15.33
N GLY A 41 -4.55 -7.62 -16.35
CA GLY A 41 -4.64 -6.20 -16.69
C GLY A 41 -4.44 -5.97 -18.19
N ASN A 42 -3.34 -6.46 -18.75
CA ASN A 42 -3.03 -6.29 -20.18
C ASN A 42 -3.63 -7.40 -21.04
N LEU A 43 -3.24 -8.67 -20.82
CA LEU A 43 -3.75 -9.79 -21.61
C LEU A 43 -5.21 -10.12 -21.28
N VAL A 44 -5.58 -10.10 -20.00
CA VAL A 44 -6.95 -10.19 -19.52
C VAL A 44 -7.30 -8.83 -18.91
N THR A 45 -8.18 -8.06 -19.57
CA THR A 45 -8.53 -6.69 -19.23
C THR A 45 -9.99 -6.59 -18.80
N THR A 46 -10.33 -5.68 -17.89
CA THR A 46 -11.72 -5.41 -17.51
C THR A 46 -12.48 -4.66 -18.60
N VAL A 47 -13.82 -4.83 -18.64
CA VAL A 47 -14.69 -4.09 -19.59
C VAL A 47 -14.91 -2.63 -19.17
N SER A 48 -14.76 -2.30 -17.87
CA SER A 48 -14.94 -0.96 -17.31
C SER A 48 -14.20 -0.83 -15.98
N TRP A 49 -13.98 0.38 -15.54
CA TRP A 49 -13.33 0.69 -14.26
C TRP A 49 -14.09 0.17 -13.02
N GLU A 50 -15.39 -0.09 -13.12
CA GLU A 50 -16.17 -0.74 -12.05
C GLU A 50 -15.62 -2.12 -11.67
N HIS A 51 -15.00 -2.82 -12.62
CA HIS A 51 -14.43 -4.15 -12.43
C HIS A 51 -12.91 -4.13 -12.26
N PHE A 52 -12.33 -2.97 -11.88
CA PHE A 52 -10.88 -2.76 -11.80
C PHE A 52 -10.15 -3.74 -10.86
N TRP A 53 -10.85 -4.29 -9.87
CA TRP A 53 -10.31 -5.34 -9.02
C TRP A 53 -9.85 -6.60 -9.77
N LEU A 54 -10.42 -6.87 -10.96
CA LEU A 54 -9.98 -7.98 -11.80
C LEU A 54 -8.58 -7.75 -12.39
N ASN A 55 -8.17 -6.49 -12.58
CA ASN A 55 -6.79 -6.15 -12.90
C ASN A 55 -5.96 -6.18 -11.62
N GLU A 56 -6.27 -5.35 -10.66
CA GLU A 56 -5.41 -5.05 -9.50
C GLU A 56 -5.44 -6.14 -8.43
N GLY A 57 -6.60 -6.66 -8.11
CA GLY A 57 -6.76 -7.71 -7.09
C GLY A 57 -6.05 -9.00 -7.49
N TRP A 58 -6.15 -9.42 -8.77
CA TRP A 58 -5.40 -10.56 -9.28
C TRP A 58 -3.91 -10.32 -9.27
N THR A 59 -3.48 -9.14 -9.70
CA THR A 59 -2.07 -8.76 -9.74
C THR A 59 -1.49 -8.74 -8.34
N ARG A 60 -2.18 -8.12 -7.38
CA ARG A 60 -1.76 -8.11 -5.98
C ARG A 60 -1.69 -9.52 -5.38
N PHE A 61 -2.68 -10.35 -5.63
CA PHE A 61 -2.70 -11.73 -5.16
C PHE A 61 -1.51 -12.55 -5.67
N ILE A 62 -1.10 -12.36 -6.93
CA ILE A 62 0.05 -13.05 -7.53
C ILE A 62 1.36 -12.44 -7.04
N GLU A 63 1.46 -11.12 -6.91
CA GLU A 63 2.59 -10.41 -6.30
C GLU A 63 2.94 -11.01 -4.93
N ASP A 64 1.95 -11.17 -4.06
CA ASP A 64 2.15 -11.73 -2.72
C ASP A 64 2.68 -13.16 -2.74
N LYS A 65 2.19 -13.98 -3.67
CA LYS A 65 2.71 -15.34 -3.85
C LYS A 65 4.17 -15.31 -4.31
N ILE A 66 4.52 -14.44 -5.25
CA ILE A 66 5.90 -14.26 -5.71
C ILE A 66 6.78 -13.83 -4.54
N LYS A 67 6.33 -12.86 -3.76
CA LYS A 67 7.09 -12.34 -2.61
C LYS A 67 7.32 -13.42 -1.56
N ALA A 68 6.30 -14.21 -1.21
CA ALA A 68 6.43 -15.32 -0.25
C ALA A 68 7.43 -16.38 -0.72
N VAL A 69 7.45 -16.71 -2.02
CA VAL A 69 8.44 -17.62 -2.59
C VAL A 69 9.86 -17.04 -2.52
N MET A 70 10.02 -15.74 -2.76
CA MET A 70 11.32 -15.06 -2.68
C MET A 70 11.88 -15.05 -1.25
N GLU A 71 11.00 -14.84 -0.25
CA GLU A 71 11.38 -14.87 1.18
C GLU A 71 11.55 -16.30 1.72
N LYS A 72 11.18 -17.33 0.95
CA LYS A 72 11.22 -18.75 1.34
C LYS A 72 10.49 -19.03 2.66
N ASP A 73 9.42 -18.29 2.91
CA ASP A 73 8.61 -18.36 4.12
C ASP A 73 7.13 -18.30 3.75
N GLU A 74 6.42 -19.42 3.90
CA GLU A 74 4.99 -19.50 3.60
C GLU A 74 4.15 -18.61 4.53
N THR A 75 4.64 -18.32 5.74
CA THR A 75 3.95 -17.43 6.67
C THR A 75 4.03 -15.97 6.23
N TYR A 76 4.97 -15.64 5.35
CA TYR A 76 5.19 -14.28 4.86
C TYR A 76 3.98 -13.72 4.13
N ARG A 77 3.23 -14.56 3.40
CA ARG A 77 2.02 -14.15 2.72
C ARG A 77 0.95 -13.62 3.69
N LYS A 78 0.74 -14.28 4.83
CA LYS A 78 -0.17 -13.77 5.88
C LYS A 78 0.32 -12.44 6.46
N PHE A 79 1.62 -12.25 6.57
CA PHE A 79 2.21 -10.98 6.99
C PHE A 79 1.90 -9.86 5.98
N LEU A 80 2.03 -10.11 4.67
CA LEU A 80 1.66 -9.15 3.63
C LEU A 80 0.18 -8.80 3.69
N LEU A 81 -0.70 -9.78 3.79
CA LEU A 81 -2.16 -9.57 3.95
C LEU A 81 -2.53 -8.72 5.18
N ASN A 82 -1.79 -8.82 6.29
CA ASN A 82 -1.97 -7.92 7.44
C ASN A 82 -1.62 -6.47 7.09
N LYS A 83 -0.55 -6.26 6.33
CA LYS A 83 -0.14 -4.93 5.85
C LYS A 83 -1.20 -4.34 4.90
N GLU A 84 -1.76 -5.17 4.02
CA GLU A 84 -2.80 -4.79 3.08
C GLU A 84 -4.11 -4.43 3.77
N GLN A 85 -4.52 -5.21 4.77
CA GLN A 85 -5.69 -4.88 5.59
C GLN A 85 -5.59 -3.47 6.20
N LYS A 86 -4.39 -3.04 6.53
CA LYS A 86 -4.13 -1.69 7.03
C LYS A 86 -4.30 -0.64 5.94
N HIS A 87 -3.70 -0.85 4.76
CA HIS A 87 -3.89 0.05 3.61
C HIS A 87 -5.37 0.17 3.21
N LEU A 88 -6.11 -0.95 3.30
CA LEU A 88 -7.56 -0.92 3.09
C LEU A 88 -8.25 -0.02 4.12
N ASN A 89 -7.94 -0.18 5.41
CA ASN A 89 -8.53 0.64 6.46
C ASN A 89 -8.25 2.14 6.24
N ASP A 90 -7.01 2.50 5.87
CA ASP A 90 -6.65 3.90 5.56
C ASP A 90 -7.53 4.46 4.42
N SER A 91 -7.74 3.69 3.36
CA SER A 91 -8.64 4.11 2.25
C SER A 91 -10.10 4.20 2.68
N LEU A 92 -10.58 3.29 3.54
CA LEU A 92 -11.95 3.34 4.06
C LEU A 92 -12.19 4.60 4.88
N GLU A 93 -11.25 4.95 5.76
CA GLU A 93 -11.31 6.17 6.58
C GLU A 93 -11.28 7.44 5.72
N GLU A 94 -10.47 7.44 4.64
CA GLU A 94 -10.43 8.56 3.71
C GLU A 94 -11.77 8.76 3.00
N PHE A 95 -12.36 7.70 2.46
CA PHE A 95 -13.67 7.80 1.79
C PHE A 95 -14.81 8.13 2.74
N GLU A 96 -14.75 7.72 3.99
CA GLU A 96 -15.70 8.15 5.02
C GLU A 96 -15.57 9.65 5.27
N ARG A 97 -14.35 10.17 5.41
CA ARG A 97 -14.08 11.62 5.54
C ARG A 97 -14.56 12.42 4.33
N LEU A 98 -14.42 11.86 3.13
CA LEU A 98 -14.90 12.47 1.88
C LEU A 98 -16.43 12.34 1.69
N GLN A 99 -17.14 11.64 2.59
CA GLN A 99 -18.57 11.33 2.49
C GLN A 99 -18.94 10.56 1.20
N LYS A 100 -18.03 9.71 0.72
CA LYS A 100 -18.20 8.85 -0.46
C LYS A 100 -17.98 7.35 -0.13
N PRO A 101 -18.51 6.81 0.98
CA PRO A 101 -18.24 5.43 1.40
C PRO A 101 -18.67 4.39 0.35
N GLU A 102 -19.65 4.70 -0.50
CA GLU A 102 -20.13 3.82 -1.57
C GLU A 102 -19.04 3.46 -2.58
N LEU A 103 -18.01 4.31 -2.75
CA LEU A 103 -16.87 4.04 -3.64
C LEU A 103 -15.91 2.99 -3.10
N THR A 104 -16.10 2.55 -1.85
CA THR A 104 -15.32 1.48 -1.24
C THR A 104 -15.87 0.07 -1.50
N ALA A 105 -16.94 -0.06 -2.27
CA ALA A 105 -17.37 -1.36 -2.80
C ALA A 105 -16.29 -1.96 -3.70
N LEU A 106 -16.19 -3.30 -3.76
CA LEU A 106 -15.25 -3.97 -4.66
C LEU A 106 -15.62 -3.74 -6.14
N VAL A 107 -16.91 -3.65 -6.41
CA VAL A 107 -17.49 -3.25 -7.70
C VAL A 107 -18.38 -2.03 -7.46
N PRO A 108 -17.80 -0.82 -7.44
CA PRO A 108 -18.56 0.40 -7.20
C PRO A 108 -19.45 0.75 -8.41
N ASN A 109 -20.53 1.44 -8.17
CA ASN A 109 -21.35 2.02 -9.25
C ASN A 109 -20.71 3.36 -9.66
N LEU A 110 -20.15 3.42 -10.86
CA LEU A 110 -19.50 4.62 -11.42
C LEU A 110 -20.39 5.33 -12.47
N THR A 111 -21.67 5.01 -12.55
CA THR A 111 -22.58 5.66 -13.49
C THR A 111 -22.60 7.18 -13.25
N ASN A 112 -22.28 7.95 -14.29
CA ASN A 112 -22.19 9.42 -14.25
C ASN A 112 -21.15 9.97 -13.24
N ARG A 113 -20.10 9.21 -12.95
CA ARG A 113 -18.98 9.62 -12.10
C ARG A 113 -17.67 9.55 -12.86
N ASP A 114 -16.71 10.38 -12.48
CA ASP A 114 -15.34 10.21 -12.94
C ASP A 114 -14.76 8.97 -12.26
N PRO A 115 -14.22 8.01 -13.00
CA PRO A 115 -13.55 6.84 -12.41
C PRO A 115 -12.40 7.18 -11.47
N GLU A 116 -11.71 8.30 -11.69
CA GLU A 116 -10.63 8.79 -10.82
C GLU A 116 -11.12 9.07 -9.38
N ASP A 117 -12.40 9.42 -9.20
CA ASP A 117 -13.01 9.62 -7.88
C ASP A 117 -12.97 8.34 -7.01
N ALA A 118 -12.94 7.16 -7.64
CA ALA A 118 -12.90 5.86 -6.95
C ALA A 118 -11.49 5.27 -6.87
N PHE A 119 -10.47 5.96 -7.40
CA PHE A 119 -9.10 5.45 -7.38
C PHE A 119 -8.56 5.38 -5.95
N SER A 120 -8.22 4.17 -5.50
CA SER A 120 -7.79 3.89 -4.14
C SER A 120 -7.13 2.51 -4.05
N THR A 121 -6.73 2.09 -2.84
CA THR A 121 -6.23 0.73 -2.62
C THR A 121 -7.35 -0.32 -2.55
N VAL A 122 -8.61 0.07 -2.51
CA VAL A 122 -9.76 -0.85 -2.36
C VAL A 122 -9.78 -1.99 -3.37
N PRO A 123 -9.68 -1.77 -4.71
CA PRO A 123 -9.68 -2.87 -5.68
C PRO A 123 -8.50 -3.82 -5.54
N TYR A 124 -7.35 -3.32 -5.09
CA TYR A 124 -6.14 -4.09 -4.81
C TYR A 124 -6.35 -5.02 -3.61
N GLU A 125 -6.65 -4.44 -2.46
CA GLU A 125 -6.63 -5.13 -1.18
C GLU A 125 -7.89 -6.01 -0.99
N LYS A 126 -9.09 -5.49 -1.26
CA LYS A 126 -10.30 -6.32 -1.23
C LYS A 126 -10.27 -7.42 -2.29
N GLY A 127 -9.73 -7.14 -3.48
CA GLY A 127 -9.58 -8.14 -4.54
C GLY A 127 -8.62 -9.25 -4.14
N CYS A 128 -7.46 -8.92 -3.59
CA CYS A 128 -6.48 -9.89 -3.07
C CYS A 128 -7.08 -10.73 -1.94
N MET A 129 -7.77 -10.11 -0.99
CA MET A 129 -8.46 -10.81 0.11
C MET A 129 -9.53 -11.76 -0.42
N LEU A 130 -10.34 -11.33 -1.40
CA LEU A 130 -11.34 -12.19 -2.00
C LEU A 130 -10.71 -13.42 -2.68
N LEU A 131 -9.66 -13.23 -3.47
CA LEU A 131 -8.97 -14.34 -4.14
C LEU A 131 -8.31 -15.30 -3.13
N THR A 132 -7.75 -14.77 -2.04
CA THR A 132 -7.20 -15.58 -0.96
C THR A 132 -8.30 -16.39 -0.25
N TYR A 133 -9.45 -15.77 0.01
CA TYR A 133 -10.61 -16.46 0.55
C TYR A 133 -11.10 -17.59 -0.36
N VAL A 134 -11.28 -17.29 -1.66
CA VAL A 134 -11.69 -18.29 -2.66
C VAL A 134 -10.68 -19.43 -2.76
N GLU A 135 -9.39 -19.13 -2.77
CA GLU A 135 -8.31 -20.12 -2.73
C GLU A 135 -8.52 -21.11 -1.55
N SER A 136 -8.85 -20.59 -0.37
CA SER A 136 -9.10 -21.43 0.80
C SER A 136 -10.35 -22.33 0.65
N LEU A 137 -11.43 -21.82 0.04
CA LEU A 137 -12.66 -22.57 -0.18
C LEU A 137 -12.49 -23.74 -1.14
N VAL A 138 -11.63 -23.59 -2.16
CA VAL A 138 -11.49 -24.61 -3.21
C VAL A 138 -10.42 -25.66 -2.88
N GLY A 139 -9.66 -25.49 -1.82
CA GLY A 139 -8.70 -26.50 -1.35
C GLY A 139 -7.26 -26.02 -1.25
N GLY A 140 -7.06 -24.71 -1.26
CA GLY A 140 -5.75 -24.08 -1.02
C GLY A 140 -4.92 -23.85 -2.27
N PRO A 141 -3.64 -23.42 -2.08
CA PRO A 141 -2.77 -22.96 -3.14
C PRO A 141 -2.54 -23.98 -4.27
N GLU A 142 -2.37 -25.25 -3.93
CA GLU A 142 -2.11 -26.33 -4.91
C GLU A 142 -3.31 -26.55 -5.83
N ALA A 143 -4.53 -26.49 -5.29
CA ALA A 143 -5.77 -26.63 -6.06
C ALA A 143 -6.04 -25.36 -6.92
N PHE A 144 -5.64 -24.18 -6.42
CA PHE A 144 -5.93 -22.90 -7.06
C PHE A 144 -4.91 -22.53 -8.16
N ALA A 145 -3.65 -22.97 -8.06
CA ALA A 145 -2.62 -22.61 -9.03
C ALA A 145 -2.97 -23.00 -10.50
N PRO A 146 -3.51 -24.20 -10.78
CA PRO A 146 -3.97 -24.53 -12.13
C PRO A 146 -5.12 -23.64 -12.63
N TYR A 147 -5.98 -23.17 -11.71
CA TYR A 147 -7.07 -22.25 -12.02
C TYR A 147 -6.55 -20.89 -12.51
N ILE A 148 -5.50 -20.35 -11.89
CA ILE A 148 -4.88 -19.08 -12.33
C ILE A 148 -4.50 -19.17 -13.81
N LYS A 149 -3.82 -20.25 -14.18
CA LYS A 149 -3.44 -20.47 -15.59
C LYS A 149 -4.66 -20.60 -16.50
N ASN A 150 -5.66 -21.38 -16.08
CA ASN A 150 -6.89 -21.57 -16.86
C ASN A 150 -7.67 -20.26 -17.02
N TYR A 151 -7.72 -19.42 -15.98
CA TYR A 151 -8.33 -18.08 -16.03
C TYR A 151 -7.70 -17.22 -17.14
N VAL A 152 -6.38 -17.13 -17.15
CA VAL A 152 -5.66 -16.34 -18.17
C VAL A 152 -5.90 -16.92 -19.56
N GLU A 153 -5.76 -18.22 -19.75
CA GLU A 153 -5.96 -18.88 -21.06
C GLU A 153 -7.40 -18.73 -21.59
N THR A 154 -8.39 -18.71 -20.66
CA THR A 154 -9.80 -18.61 -21.06
C THR A 154 -10.18 -17.18 -21.47
N PHE A 155 -9.64 -16.17 -20.78
CA PHE A 155 -10.06 -14.78 -20.97
C PHE A 155 -9.03 -13.91 -21.69
N LYS A 156 -7.89 -14.46 -22.12
CA LYS A 156 -6.94 -13.72 -22.94
C LYS A 156 -7.63 -13.07 -24.15
N ASP A 157 -7.23 -11.85 -24.44
CA ASP A 157 -7.74 -11.06 -25.56
C ASP A 157 -9.26 -10.78 -25.51
N THR A 158 -9.90 -10.99 -24.33
CA THR A 158 -11.33 -10.77 -24.15
C THR A 158 -11.59 -9.91 -22.93
N PRO A 159 -12.33 -8.79 -23.04
CA PRO A 159 -12.72 -7.99 -21.89
C PRO A 159 -13.64 -8.76 -20.93
N ILE A 160 -13.34 -8.70 -19.62
CA ILE A 160 -14.03 -9.51 -18.60
C ILE A 160 -14.79 -8.65 -17.59
N ARG A 161 -15.90 -9.18 -17.07
CA ARG A 161 -16.69 -8.65 -15.93
C ARG A 161 -16.62 -9.58 -14.76
N THR A 162 -16.84 -9.06 -13.57
CA THR A 162 -16.93 -9.83 -12.32
C THR A 162 -17.89 -11.02 -12.42
N LYS A 163 -19.04 -10.86 -13.05
CA LYS A 163 -20.02 -11.96 -13.25
C LYS A 163 -19.42 -13.11 -14.08
N ALA A 164 -18.74 -12.80 -15.17
CA ALA A 164 -18.12 -13.83 -16.04
C ALA A 164 -16.99 -14.56 -15.29
N TRP A 165 -16.21 -13.85 -14.48
CA TRP A 165 -15.22 -14.47 -13.59
C TRP A 165 -15.87 -15.46 -12.61
N LEU A 166 -16.96 -15.07 -11.96
CA LEU A 166 -17.65 -15.93 -10.99
C LEU A 166 -18.25 -17.18 -11.64
N GLU A 167 -18.89 -17.03 -12.80
CA GLU A 167 -19.44 -18.16 -13.57
C GLU A 167 -18.32 -19.14 -13.97
N HIS A 168 -17.19 -18.61 -14.40
CA HIS A 168 -16.02 -19.43 -14.76
C HIS A 168 -15.42 -20.14 -13.54
N LEU A 169 -15.29 -19.46 -12.40
CA LEU A 169 -14.82 -20.05 -11.13
C LEU A 169 -15.67 -21.25 -10.73
N ILE A 170 -17.00 -21.08 -10.68
CA ILE A 170 -17.94 -22.15 -10.28
C ILE A 170 -17.88 -23.33 -11.26
N LYS A 171 -17.77 -23.05 -12.56
CA LYS A 171 -17.65 -24.06 -13.61
C LYS A 171 -16.33 -24.84 -13.52
N TYR A 172 -15.23 -24.18 -13.18
CA TYR A 172 -13.91 -24.81 -13.08
C TYR A 172 -13.80 -25.75 -11.87
N PHE A 173 -14.49 -25.44 -10.75
CA PHE A 173 -14.49 -26.23 -9.52
C PHE A 173 -15.83 -26.93 -9.28
N PRO A 174 -16.25 -27.91 -10.11
CA PRO A 174 -17.56 -28.53 -9.98
C PRO A 174 -17.76 -29.25 -8.63
N ALA A 175 -16.70 -29.84 -8.06
CA ALA A 175 -16.76 -30.47 -6.74
C ALA A 175 -16.90 -29.48 -5.56
N LYS A 176 -16.72 -28.19 -5.81
CA LYS A 176 -16.85 -27.09 -4.85
C LYS A 176 -18.00 -26.14 -5.23
N ALA A 177 -18.79 -26.48 -6.25
CA ALA A 177 -19.81 -25.59 -6.78
C ALA A 177 -20.86 -25.18 -5.71
N ASP A 178 -21.25 -26.09 -4.82
CA ASP A 178 -22.24 -25.77 -3.79
C ASP A 178 -21.72 -24.78 -2.76
N ILE A 179 -20.49 -24.96 -2.27
CA ILE A 179 -19.89 -24.02 -1.33
C ILE A 179 -19.64 -22.65 -2.00
N LEU A 180 -19.23 -22.62 -3.26
CA LEU A 180 -19.05 -21.39 -4.01
C LEU A 180 -20.37 -20.66 -4.25
N LYS A 181 -21.44 -21.37 -4.65
CA LYS A 181 -22.77 -20.77 -4.85
C LYS A 181 -23.42 -20.26 -3.56
N ALA A 182 -23.09 -20.87 -2.42
CA ALA A 182 -23.62 -20.49 -1.11
C ALA A 182 -23.01 -19.16 -0.59
N GLN A 183 -21.97 -18.62 -1.21
CA GLN A 183 -21.35 -17.36 -0.76
C GLN A 183 -22.27 -16.17 -1.06
N PRO A 184 -22.27 -15.12 -0.22
CA PRO A 184 -23.06 -13.92 -0.43
C PRO A 184 -22.44 -12.99 -1.47
N TRP A 185 -22.30 -13.46 -2.72
CA TRP A 185 -21.55 -12.77 -3.78
C TRP A 185 -22.00 -11.34 -4.03
N ASP A 186 -23.30 -11.08 -3.97
CA ASP A 186 -23.82 -9.74 -4.15
C ASP A 186 -23.25 -8.79 -3.08
N GLN A 187 -23.30 -9.21 -1.80
CA GLN A 187 -22.73 -8.41 -0.71
C GLN A 187 -21.20 -8.28 -0.84
N ILE A 188 -20.49 -9.34 -1.24
CA ILE A 188 -19.04 -9.29 -1.42
C ILE A 188 -18.66 -8.25 -2.45
N PHE A 189 -19.39 -8.14 -3.55
CA PHE A 189 -19.08 -7.21 -4.62
C PHE A 189 -19.57 -5.79 -4.37
N THR A 190 -20.76 -5.62 -3.80
CA THR A 190 -21.43 -4.31 -3.78
C THR A 190 -21.44 -3.62 -2.42
N SER A 191 -21.10 -4.33 -1.32
CA SER A 191 -21.10 -3.68 -0.01
C SER A 191 -19.90 -2.75 0.15
N PRO A 192 -20.13 -1.49 0.53
CA PRO A 192 -19.05 -0.57 0.92
C PRO A 192 -18.43 -0.97 2.27
N GLY A 193 -17.33 -0.33 2.61
CA GLY A 193 -16.66 -0.52 3.89
C GLY A 193 -15.78 -1.78 3.92
N LYS A 194 -15.63 -2.39 5.07
CA LYS A 194 -14.75 -3.55 5.28
C LYS A 194 -15.09 -4.74 4.38
N SER A 195 -14.10 -5.58 4.11
CA SER A 195 -14.32 -6.81 3.36
C SER A 195 -15.36 -7.70 4.06
N VAL A 196 -16.31 -8.23 3.27
CA VAL A 196 -17.34 -9.18 3.76
C VAL A 196 -16.71 -10.55 4.07
N VAL A 197 -15.63 -10.90 3.37
CA VAL A 197 -14.92 -12.17 3.62
C VAL A 197 -13.94 -12.02 4.78
N SER A 198 -13.82 -13.06 5.60
CA SER A 198 -12.87 -13.14 6.71
C SER A 198 -11.74 -14.10 6.38
N ILE A 199 -10.52 -13.66 6.61
CA ILE A 199 -9.30 -14.46 6.43
C ILE A 199 -8.59 -14.52 7.79
N ASP A 200 -8.05 -15.68 8.14
CA ASP A 200 -7.17 -15.81 9.30
C ASP A 200 -5.81 -15.14 8.99
N LEU A 201 -5.58 -14.01 9.63
CA LEU A 201 -4.36 -13.18 9.50
C LEU A 201 -3.37 -13.38 10.65
N ASP A 202 -3.62 -14.31 11.59
CA ASP A 202 -2.66 -14.56 12.67
C ASP A 202 -1.31 -15.03 12.10
N ASN A 203 -0.25 -14.32 12.51
CA ASN A 203 1.07 -14.49 11.92
C ASN A 203 2.18 -14.12 12.91
N PRO A 204 3.20 -15.00 13.11
CA PRO A 204 4.32 -14.74 14.01
C PRO A 204 5.10 -13.46 13.69
N LEU A 205 5.28 -13.12 12.40
CA LEU A 205 6.00 -11.92 11.97
C LEU A 205 5.24 -10.65 12.37
N THR A 206 3.92 -10.63 12.14
CA THR A 206 3.06 -9.54 12.58
C THR A 206 3.12 -9.37 14.10
N ASN A 207 3.05 -10.47 14.84
CA ASN A 207 3.13 -10.45 16.31
C ASN A 207 4.51 -9.98 16.81
N LYS A 208 5.58 -10.34 16.10
CA LYS A 208 6.94 -9.83 16.35
C LYS A 208 7.01 -8.31 16.17
N CYS A 209 6.46 -7.77 15.08
CA CYS A 209 6.40 -6.32 14.85
C CYS A 209 5.58 -5.60 15.92
N LYS A 210 4.40 -6.12 16.27
CA LYS A 210 3.53 -5.54 17.32
C LYS A 210 4.24 -5.43 18.67
N LYS A 211 5.05 -6.42 19.04
CA LYS A 211 5.83 -6.37 20.30
C LYS A 211 6.85 -5.23 20.30
N VAL A 212 7.57 -5.02 19.20
CA VAL A 212 8.53 -3.91 19.07
C VAL A 212 7.80 -2.56 19.14
N VAL A 213 6.69 -2.44 18.39
CA VAL A 213 5.85 -1.23 18.39
C VAL A 213 5.37 -0.90 19.79
N GLN A 214 4.79 -1.88 20.50
CA GLN A 214 4.27 -1.67 21.86
C GLN A 214 5.35 -1.17 22.81
N LYS A 215 6.56 -1.78 22.77
CA LYS A 215 7.68 -1.34 23.60
C LYS A 215 8.08 0.11 23.33
N TRP A 216 8.20 0.49 22.06
CA TRP A 216 8.52 1.86 21.68
C TRP A 216 7.43 2.86 22.10
N ILE A 217 6.15 2.46 22.05
CA ILE A 217 5.03 3.31 22.51
C ILE A 217 5.12 3.55 24.02
N GLU A 218 5.32 2.49 24.80
CA GLU A 218 5.34 2.52 26.25
C GLU A 218 6.62 3.15 26.85
N ALA A 219 7.71 3.13 26.12
CA ALA A 219 9.00 3.65 26.58
C ALA A 219 8.93 5.15 26.84
N SER A 220 9.39 5.59 28.00
CA SER A 220 9.33 6.98 28.47
C SER A 220 10.66 7.50 29.04
N THR A 221 11.65 6.64 29.26
CA THR A 221 12.95 7.00 29.81
C THR A 221 14.10 6.55 28.92
N ALA A 222 15.27 7.16 29.06
CA ALA A 222 16.48 6.76 28.33
C ALA A 222 16.84 5.29 28.58
N GLU A 223 16.64 4.80 29.81
CA GLU A 223 16.86 3.41 30.20
C GLU A 223 15.91 2.46 29.44
N ASP A 224 14.66 2.88 29.21
CA ASP A 224 13.71 2.08 28.42
C ASP A 224 14.16 1.99 26.96
N TYR A 225 14.64 3.11 26.38
CA TYR A 225 15.13 3.12 24.99
C TYR A 225 16.35 2.21 24.84
N ASP A 226 17.32 2.31 25.78
CA ASP A 226 18.51 1.46 25.78
C ASP A 226 18.16 -0.02 25.96
N ARG A 227 17.16 -0.34 26.78
CA ARG A 227 16.67 -1.70 26.98
C ARG A 227 16.06 -2.27 25.68
N ILE A 228 15.27 -1.48 24.95
CA ILE A 228 14.69 -1.91 23.66
C ILE A 228 15.79 -2.18 22.65
N VAL A 229 16.77 -1.27 22.54
CA VAL A 229 17.90 -1.46 21.61
C VAL A 229 18.70 -2.73 21.97
N ALA A 230 18.93 -2.98 23.26
CA ALA A 230 19.63 -4.17 23.74
C ALA A 230 18.83 -5.47 23.54
N GLU A 231 17.49 -5.40 23.61
CA GLU A 231 16.62 -6.57 23.41
C GLU A 231 16.51 -6.98 21.92
N TYR A 232 16.62 -6.00 21.01
CA TYR A 232 16.56 -6.23 19.57
C TYR A 232 17.85 -5.77 18.86
N PRO A 233 19.02 -6.35 19.17
CA PRO A 233 20.29 -5.90 18.61
C PRO A 233 20.44 -6.21 17.12
N ASP A 234 19.66 -7.18 16.64
CA ASP A 234 19.61 -7.65 15.26
C ASP A 234 18.54 -6.93 14.40
N LEU A 235 17.79 -5.99 14.97
CA LEU A 235 16.67 -5.33 14.26
C LEU A 235 17.11 -4.70 12.93
N LYS A 236 18.32 -4.16 12.88
CA LYS A 236 18.90 -3.62 11.64
C LYS A 236 19.01 -4.65 10.52
N THR A 237 19.12 -5.94 10.84
CA THR A 237 19.21 -7.04 9.87
C THR A 237 17.84 -7.62 9.45
N TRP A 238 16.75 -7.17 10.11
CA TRP A 238 15.41 -7.63 9.75
C TRP A 238 15.04 -7.18 8.35
N SER A 239 14.14 -7.93 7.70
CA SER A 239 13.67 -7.54 6.36
C SER A 239 13.09 -6.12 6.36
N GLN A 240 13.21 -5.44 5.24
CA GLN A 240 12.70 -4.08 5.12
C GLN A 240 11.19 -4.01 5.33
N ASP A 241 10.45 -5.04 4.91
CA ASP A 241 9.00 -5.10 5.11
C ASP A 241 8.62 -5.11 6.60
N LEU A 242 9.37 -5.80 7.46
CA LEU A 242 9.15 -5.77 8.92
C LEU A 242 9.43 -4.38 9.48
N LYS A 243 10.52 -3.75 9.06
CA LYS A 243 10.87 -2.38 9.48
C LYS A 243 9.80 -1.36 9.03
N ILE A 244 9.32 -1.48 7.78
CA ILE A 244 8.24 -0.65 7.23
C ILE A 244 6.96 -0.82 8.05
N ALA A 245 6.58 -2.06 8.38
CA ALA A 245 5.40 -2.33 9.20
C ALA A 245 5.50 -1.70 10.60
N ILE A 246 6.68 -1.78 11.24
CA ILE A 246 6.93 -1.18 12.56
C ILE A 246 6.83 0.35 12.47
N LEU A 247 7.60 0.98 11.57
CA LEU A 247 7.63 2.45 11.46
C LEU A 247 6.29 3.02 11.00
N GLY A 248 5.61 2.35 10.08
CA GLY A 248 4.27 2.73 9.65
C GLY A 248 3.29 2.74 10.84
N THR A 249 3.31 1.68 11.67
CA THR A 249 2.45 1.59 12.84
C THR A 249 2.82 2.64 13.91
N LEU A 250 4.12 2.85 14.19
CA LEU A 250 4.55 3.89 15.14
C LEU A 250 4.09 5.29 14.71
N ARG A 251 4.16 5.60 13.41
CA ARG A 251 3.66 6.86 12.86
C ARG A 251 2.15 7.06 13.09
N GLU A 252 1.35 6.00 12.96
CA GLU A 252 -0.11 6.08 13.13
C GLU A 252 -0.56 6.38 14.55
N HIS A 253 0.22 5.98 15.52
CA HIS A 253 -0.07 6.36 16.91
C HIS A 253 0.06 7.87 17.17
N GLU A 254 0.51 8.64 16.15
CA GLU A 254 0.58 10.09 16.18
C GLU A 254 1.26 10.69 17.42
N LEU A 255 2.17 9.96 18.05
CA LEU A 255 2.90 10.37 19.23
C LEU A 255 3.82 11.56 18.95
N ILE A 256 3.96 12.43 19.94
CA ILE A 256 5.05 13.42 19.97
C ILE A 256 6.27 12.75 20.60
N TRP A 257 7.33 12.64 19.85
CA TRP A 257 8.55 11.95 20.22
C TRP A 257 9.53 12.93 20.88
N PRO A 258 10.03 12.67 22.12
CA PRO A 258 11.21 13.33 22.61
C PRO A 258 12.39 13.11 21.65
N GLU A 259 13.25 14.11 21.51
CA GLU A 259 14.36 14.07 20.55
C GLU A 259 15.32 12.90 20.80
N ASP A 260 15.65 12.64 22.06
CA ASP A 260 16.50 11.51 22.48
C ASP A 260 15.88 10.14 22.13
N LYS A 261 14.57 9.97 22.33
CA LYS A 261 13.82 8.79 21.93
C LYS A 261 13.85 8.60 20.40
N PHE A 262 13.62 9.69 19.68
CA PHE A 262 13.63 9.68 18.21
C PHE A 262 15.01 9.32 17.66
N GLU A 263 16.08 9.88 18.24
CA GLU A 263 17.46 9.55 17.84
C GLU A 263 17.84 8.10 18.13
N LYS A 264 17.39 7.54 19.25
CA LYS A 264 17.59 6.10 19.55
C LYS A 264 16.90 5.20 18.54
N LEU A 265 15.63 5.50 18.19
CA LEU A 265 14.90 4.80 17.14
C LEU A 265 15.63 4.93 15.79
N THR A 266 16.03 6.15 15.44
CA THR A 266 16.75 6.47 14.20
C THR A 266 18.02 5.62 14.05
N GLY A 267 18.81 5.51 15.12
CA GLY A 267 20.03 4.69 15.13
C GLY A 267 19.75 3.20 15.05
N GLN A 268 18.74 2.69 15.77
CA GLN A 268 18.39 1.27 15.78
C GLN A 268 17.95 0.77 14.38
N PHE A 269 17.25 1.61 13.62
CA PHE A 269 16.75 1.29 12.29
C PHE A 269 17.67 1.75 11.15
N GLU A 270 18.77 2.45 11.45
CA GLU A 270 19.72 3.04 10.48
C GLU A 270 19.03 3.97 9.46
N LEU A 271 18.12 4.86 9.97
CA LEU A 271 17.20 5.62 9.10
C LEU A 271 17.86 6.82 8.40
N ARG A 272 19.01 7.29 8.89
CA ARG A 272 19.72 8.41 8.24
C ARG A 272 20.35 8.02 6.91
N ASP A 273 20.81 6.77 6.81
CA ASP A 273 21.60 6.27 5.69
C ASP A 273 20.78 5.43 4.70
N THR A 274 19.51 5.15 5.02
CA THR A 274 18.66 4.35 4.12
C THR A 274 18.19 5.13 2.90
N ASN A 275 18.30 4.50 1.72
CA ASN A 275 17.67 4.99 0.49
C ASN A 275 16.22 4.52 0.33
N ASN A 276 15.73 3.65 1.23
CA ASN A 276 14.37 3.14 1.16
C ASN A 276 13.36 4.21 1.59
N ILE A 277 12.64 4.74 0.62
CA ILE A 277 11.67 5.82 0.83
C ILE A 277 10.48 5.39 1.70
N GLU A 278 10.14 4.10 1.73
CA GLU A 278 9.08 3.56 2.60
C GLU A 278 9.49 3.60 4.09
N LEU A 279 10.78 3.64 4.39
CA LEU A 279 11.31 3.87 5.75
C LEU A 279 11.51 5.35 6.03
N ARG A 280 12.05 6.09 5.06
CA ARG A 280 12.34 7.52 5.22
C ARG A 280 11.08 8.35 5.46
N THR A 281 10.00 8.05 4.73
CA THR A 281 8.77 8.84 4.81
C THR A 281 8.13 8.82 6.19
N PRO A 282 7.80 7.67 6.83
CA PRO A 282 7.24 7.66 8.17
C PRO A 282 8.19 8.27 9.20
N TRP A 283 9.49 8.00 9.12
CA TRP A 283 10.51 8.58 9.99
C TRP A 283 10.51 10.12 9.92
N ILE A 284 10.61 10.71 8.71
CA ILE A 284 10.57 12.15 8.49
C ILE A 284 9.29 12.75 9.07
N ARG A 285 8.13 12.14 8.80
CA ARG A 285 6.84 12.64 9.27
C ARG A 285 6.70 12.60 10.79
N MET A 286 7.21 11.55 11.44
CA MET A 286 7.27 11.47 12.91
C MET A 286 8.13 12.59 13.49
N GLY A 287 9.30 12.85 12.92
CA GLY A 287 10.19 13.91 13.36
C GLY A 287 9.60 15.32 13.16
N LEU A 288 9.02 15.60 11.99
CA LEU A 288 8.36 16.89 11.71
C LEU A 288 7.18 17.13 12.65
N LYS A 289 6.33 16.12 12.89
CA LYS A 289 5.22 16.21 13.84
C LYS A 289 5.69 16.51 15.26
N SER A 290 6.85 15.98 15.62
CA SER A 290 7.45 16.15 16.95
C SER A 290 8.26 17.46 17.10
N GLY A 291 8.33 18.28 16.05
CA GLY A 291 9.10 19.53 16.08
C GLY A 291 10.62 19.32 16.05
N ILE A 292 11.09 18.18 15.56
CA ILE A 292 12.51 17.83 15.50
C ILE A 292 13.15 18.43 14.24
N ASP A 293 13.94 19.48 14.42
CA ASP A 293 14.52 20.28 13.32
C ASP A 293 15.42 19.46 12.38
N SER A 294 16.09 18.40 12.89
CA SER A 294 16.93 17.52 12.08
C SER A 294 16.15 16.75 11.00
N SER A 295 14.81 16.74 11.07
CA SER A 295 13.93 16.12 10.08
C SER A 295 13.57 17.03 8.90
N ILE A 296 13.81 18.34 9.00
CA ILE A 296 13.40 19.35 7.99
C ILE A 296 14.20 19.18 6.69
N GLU A 297 15.53 19.13 6.78
CA GLU A 297 16.36 19.01 5.56
C GLU A 297 16.11 17.68 4.82
N PRO A 298 16.08 16.52 5.48
CA PRO A 298 15.70 15.27 4.82
C PRO A 298 14.33 15.32 4.14
N ALA A 299 13.36 16.03 4.73
CA ALA A 299 12.03 16.20 4.14
C ALA A 299 12.08 17.07 2.86
N LEU A 300 12.78 18.20 2.92
CA LEU A 300 12.94 19.11 1.78
C LEU A 300 13.71 18.45 0.63
N GLU A 301 14.72 17.63 0.94
CA GLU A 301 15.45 16.86 -0.05
C GLU A 301 14.54 15.82 -0.73
N LEU A 302 13.73 15.10 0.07
CA LEU A 302 12.80 14.10 -0.43
C LEU A 302 11.81 14.74 -1.43
N VAL A 303 11.18 15.85 -1.08
CA VAL A 303 10.17 16.48 -1.96
C VAL A 303 10.77 17.11 -3.21
N LYS A 304 12.06 17.43 -3.22
CA LYS A 304 12.80 17.88 -4.42
C LYS A 304 13.15 16.73 -5.35
N THR A 305 13.28 15.51 -4.83
CA THR A 305 13.79 14.34 -5.57
C THR A 305 12.72 13.29 -5.89
N CYS A 306 11.61 13.26 -5.18
CA CYS A 306 10.54 12.29 -5.33
C CYS A 306 9.37 12.88 -6.13
N GLY A 307 8.91 12.17 -7.18
CA GLY A 307 7.68 12.50 -7.92
C GLY A 307 6.47 11.67 -7.51
N ARG A 308 6.68 10.54 -6.81
CA ARG A 308 5.62 9.60 -6.43
C ARG A 308 4.72 10.19 -5.36
N MET A 309 3.44 10.40 -5.70
CA MET A 309 2.46 11.08 -4.83
C MET A 309 2.27 10.43 -3.46
N LYS A 310 2.36 9.10 -3.38
CA LYS A 310 2.30 8.34 -2.10
C LYS A 310 3.24 8.90 -1.03
N PHE A 311 4.41 9.43 -1.42
CA PHE A 311 5.42 9.97 -0.51
C PHE A 311 5.46 11.49 -0.55
N LEU A 312 5.34 12.06 -1.72
CA LEU A 312 5.44 13.49 -1.98
C LEU A 312 4.40 14.29 -1.18
N ARG A 313 3.13 13.97 -1.35
CA ARG A 313 2.02 14.68 -0.71
C ARG A 313 2.09 14.64 0.82
N PRO A 314 2.19 13.46 1.48
CA PRO A 314 2.23 13.41 2.94
C PRO A 314 3.42 14.14 3.56
N VAL A 315 4.56 14.20 2.86
CA VAL A 315 5.73 14.95 3.36
C VAL A 315 5.51 16.45 3.20
N TYR A 316 4.92 16.93 2.10
CA TYR A 316 4.55 18.34 1.97
C TYR A 316 3.53 18.77 3.04
N VAL A 317 2.51 17.96 3.32
CA VAL A 317 1.55 18.20 4.40
C VAL A 317 2.28 18.34 5.74
N SER A 318 3.15 17.39 6.07
CA SER A 318 3.90 17.43 7.35
C SER A 318 4.85 18.63 7.47
N LEU A 319 5.52 19.02 6.35
CA LEU A 319 6.33 20.23 6.28
C LEU A 319 5.50 21.51 6.46
N TYR A 320 4.29 21.53 5.90
CA TYR A 320 3.38 22.69 5.99
C TYR A 320 2.78 22.83 7.39
N GLU A 321 2.46 21.74 8.06
CA GLU A 321 1.93 21.73 9.42
C GLU A 321 2.97 22.14 10.46
N ASN A 322 4.23 21.82 10.23
CA ASN A 322 5.33 22.23 11.10
C ASN A 322 5.67 23.72 10.89
N GLU A 323 5.57 24.52 11.96
CA GLU A 323 5.72 25.97 11.88
C GLU A 323 7.09 26.42 11.37
N SER A 324 8.17 25.73 11.79
CA SER A 324 9.54 26.06 11.41
C SER A 324 9.85 25.79 9.92
N SER A 325 9.11 24.89 9.29
CA SER A 325 9.35 24.51 7.89
C SER A 325 8.27 24.97 6.91
N ARG A 326 7.14 25.50 7.37
CA ARG A 326 5.98 25.88 6.53
C ARG A 326 6.36 26.77 5.33
N GLN A 327 7.05 27.88 5.59
CA GLN A 327 7.42 28.78 4.49
C GLN A 327 8.39 28.11 3.52
N ARG A 328 9.34 27.32 4.02
CA ARG A 328 10.29 26.57 3.21
C ARG A 328 9.62 25.52 2.33
N ALA A 329 8.53 24.88 2.82
CA ALA A 329 7.73 23.96 2.02
C ALA A 329 7.07 24.68 0.83
N ILE A 330 6.47 25.84 1.06
CA ILE A 330 5.85 26.68 0.01
C ILE A 330 6.91 27.11 -1.02
N ASP A 331 8.02 27.68 -0.58
CA ASP A 331 9.09 28.14 -1.45
C ASP A 331 9.69 27.01 -2.30
N THR A 332 9.88 25.83 -1.66
CA THR A 332 10.34 24.62 -2.35
C THR A 332 9.33 24.18 -3.42
N PHE A 333 8.04 24.14 -3.09
CA PHE A 333 7.01 23.78 -4.05
C PHE A 333 7.01 24.74 -5.25
N LEU A 334 6.99 26.06 -5.01
CA LEU A 334 6.94 27.04 -6.06
C LEU A 334 8.15 26.93 -7.00
N SER A 335 9.33 26.59 -6.49
CA SER A 335 10.54 26.40 -7.29
C SER A 335 10.52 25.08 -8.09
N MET A 336 9.87 24.03 -7.55
CA MET A 336 9.85 22.68 -8.12
C MET A 336 8.62 22.41 -9.00
N LYS A 337 7.55 23.20 -8.90
CA LYS A 337 6.26 22.98 -9.57
C LYS A 337 6.40 22.71 -11.08
N GLN A 338 7.27 23.42 -11.77
CA GLN A 338 7.51 23.24 -13.21
C GLN A 338 8.08 21.86 -13.59
N TYR A 339 8.67 21.13 -12.63
CA TYR A 339 9.27 19.79 -12.83
C TYR A 339 8.38 18.67 -12.35
N MET A 340 7.19 18.98 -11.83
CA MET A 340 6.21 18.00 -11.37
C MET A 340 5.27 17.59 -12.51
N SER A 341 4.62 16.42 -12.37
CA SER A 341 3.46 16.14 -13.21
C SER A 341 2.33 17.11 -12.86
N PRO A 342 1.45 17.47 -13.83
CA PRO A 342 0.32 18.36 -13.56
C PRO A 342 -0.53 17.90 -12.38
N ILE A 343 -0.87 16.61 -12.32
CA ILE A 343 -1.67 16.03 -11.23
C ILE A 343 -0.98 16.19 -9.87
N SER A 344 0.33 15.91 -9.78
CA SER A 344 1.08 16.07 -8.53
C SER A 344 1.15 17.53 -8.10
N ALA A 345 1.35 18.45 -9.05
CA ALA A 345 1.43 19.89 -8.78
C ALA A 345 0.09 20.43 -8.25
N ASP A 346 -1.02 19.98 -8.82
CA ASP A 346 -2.35 20.40 -8.38
C ASP A 346 -2.68 19.91 -6.98
N TRP A 347 -2.44 18.64 -6.68
CA TRP A 347 -2.67 18.10 -5.35
C TRP A 347 -1.76 18.71 -4.28
N VAL A 348 -0.48 18.92 -4.56
CA VAL A 348 0.43 19.59 -3.61
C VAL A 348 0.03 21.05 -3.39
N ALA A 349 -0.49 21.76 -4.41
CA ALA A 349 -0.98 23.11 -4.24
C ALA A 349 -2.20 23.15 -3.29
N ILE A 350 -3.08 22.15 -3.36
CA ILE A 350 -4.21 21.97 -2.43
C ILE A 350 -3.70 21.66 -1.02
N ASP A 351 -2.80 20.71 -0.89
CA ASP A 351 -2.20 20.30 0.40
C ASP A 351 -1.53 21.48 1.12
N LEU A 352 -0.90 22.40 0.37
CA LEU A 352 -0.26 23.62 0.87
C LEU A 352 -1.24 24.80 1.00
N LYS A 353 -2.54 24.62 0.76
CA LYS A 353 -3.60 25.67 0.78
C LYS A 353 -3.33 26.85 -0.17
N LEU A 354 -2.62 26.60 -1.26
CA LEU A 354 -2.36 27.57 -2.34
C LEU A 354 -3.44 27.53 -3.44
N LYS A 355 -4.27 26.50 -3.45
CA LYS A 355 -5.40 26.28 -4.35
C LYS A 355 -6.55 25.69 -3.54
N SER A 356 -7.79 26.09 -3.79
CA SER A 356 -8.96 25.43 -3.21
C SER A 356 -9.20 24.09 -3.91
N GLU A 357 -9.69 23.08 -3.17
CA GLU A 357 -10.31 21.91 -3.77
C GLU A 357 -11.48 22.42 -4.63
N GLN A 358 -11.46 22.13 -5.92
CA GLN A 358 -12.64 22.36 -6.74
C GLN A 358 -13.65 21.27 -6.38
N ALA A 359 -14.81 21.70 -5.87
CA ALA A 359 -15.93 20.83 -5.54
C ALA A 359 -16.44 20.06 -6.77
#